data_2e1bbd58d52304a4d61204ae51359df1
#
_entry.id   2e1bbd58d52304a4d61204ae51359df1
#
_cell.length_a   1.000
_cell.length_b   1.000
_cell.length_c   1.000
_cell.angle_alpha   90.00
_cell.angle_beta   90.00
_cell.angle_gamma   90.00
#
_symmetry.space_group_name_H-M   'P 1'
#
loop_
_entity.id
_entity.type
_entity.pdbx_description
1 polymer ?
#
loop_
_entity_poly.entity_id
_entity_poly.type
_entity_poly.pdbx_seq_one_letter_code
_entity_poly.pdbx_strand_id
1 'polypeptide(L)'
;PAPKFPNSGAILHLLYDYVINGNEESLEPAVKTLDAMYEGGIYDHIGGGFARYSVDEKWLVPHFEKMLYDNAQLMEAYLVGYQVTENPEYLKVIEQIFEWLNDEMIDPNGGFYSSMDADSEGVEGKYYVWTKSEIRKILPEKDAKIFSQYYDITDGGNWEGTSIPHLILKKDLICNILKISEEELTNSLEKSRQIVKQHRSSRIPPGTDDKIIVSWNGLMISALAKASYVLGKPEYFETASKSTSFILDRMSKEDGTLYRTYRNDLAHIDAFAEDYSFFGNSLIDMYESSFDPFYLEQSRRFADILVENFLEKGNFRQSLSKNIVINQRNSMDNATPSYNFRCCLLLIRLYFYFDVKKYKEIVEKILQNHGKLIKEHPSAHSTALFVYNYLSKGPLEVAIIAKSSENKLSEVLKDHLLPYKIVASSVSGLDIPLISDKKMLKNIPTAYICKDYVCKNPITDPDVLSKEFESYYS
;
A
#
# COMPACT_ATOMS: atom_id res chain seq x y z
N PRO A 1 23.69 4.08 4.55
CA PRO A 1 24.12 3.49 5.83
C PRO A 1 23.21 2.35 6.21
N ALA A 2 23.71 1.40 6.97
CA ALA A 2 22.97 0.30 7.55
C ALA A 2 22.59 0.62 9.02
N PRO A 3 21.50 0.07 9.59
CA PRO A 3 20.47 -0.71 8.89
C PRO A 3 19.63 0.14 7.92
N LYS A 4 19.11 -0.48 6.87
CA LYS A 4 18.27 0.18 5.84
C LYS A 4 16.82 -0.24 5.97
N PHE A 5 15.95 0.74 6.10
CA PHE A 5 14.48 0.53 6.10
C PHE A 5 13.88 0.95 4.76
N PRO A 6 12.89 0.21 4.24
CA PRO A 6 12.08 0.65 3.11
C PRO A 6 11.38 1.97 3.49
N ASN A 7 11.73 3.05 2.83
CA ASN A 7 11.07 4.34 3.05
C ASN A 7 9.98 4.56 2.01
N SER A 8 8.92 3.75 2.07
CA SER A 8 7.85 3.70 1.08
C SER A 8 7.16 5.05 0.87
N GLY A 9 6.97 5.85 1.94
CA GLY A 9 6.38 7.18 1.84
C GLY A 9 7.24 8.14 1.00
N ALA A 10 8.57 8.10 1.15
CA ALA A 10 9.47 8.92 0.34
C ALA A 10 9.51 8.45 -1.12
N ILE A 11 9.50 7.14 -1.36
CA ILE A 11 9.44 6.55 -2.72
C ILE A 11 8.17 7.03 -3.42
N LEU A 12 7.01 6.90 -2.79
CA LEU A 12 5.73 7.37 -3.33
C LEU A 12 5.76 8.87 -3.63
N HIS A 13 6.35 9.67 -2.73
CA HIS A 13 6.45 11.11 -2.95
C HIS A 13 7.30 11.46 -4.18
N LEU A 14 8.43 10.77 -4.37
CA LEU A 14 9.30 10.95 -5.53
C LEU A 14 8.60 10.53 -6.83
N LEU A 15 7.90 9.39 -6.85
CA LEU A 15 7.13 8.94 -8.02
C LEU A 15 6.02 9.94 -8.38
N TYR A 16 5.31 10.48 -7.39
CA TYR A 16 4.28 11.50 -7.62
C TYR A 16 4.88 12.83 -8.08
N ASP A 17 6.06 13.21 -7.58
CA ASP A 17 6.76 14.41 -8.05
C ASP A 17 7.15 14.29 -9.53
N TYR A 18 7.64 13.11 -9.96
CA TYR A 18 7.88 12.83 -11.36
C TYR A 18 6.61 12.98 -12.21
N VAL A 19 5.50 12.35 -11.80
CA VAL A 19 4.23 12.42 -12.56
C VAL A 19 3.70 13.84 -12.67
N ILE A 20 3.82 14.65 -11.62
CA ILE A 20 3.22 15.98 -11.55
C ILE A 20 4.10 17.05 -12.18
N ASN A 21 5.42 16.95 -12.04
CA ASN A 21 6.37 17.99 -12.39
C ASN A 21 7.34 17.58 -13.52
N GLY A 22 7.26 16.33 -14.03
CA GLY A 22 8.21 15.80 -15.02
C GLY A 22 9.65 15.71 -14.50
N ASN A 23 9.84 15.60 -13.19
CA ASN A 23 11.16 15.67 -12.56
C ASN A 23 11.89 14.31 -12.60
N GLU A 24 12.74 14.13 -13.60
CA GLU A 24 13.56 12.91 -13.76
C GLU A 24 14.50 12.65 -12.56
N GLU A 25 14.97 13.70 -11.87
CA GLU A 25 15.80 13.55 -10.67
C GLU A 25 15.04 12.90 -9.51
N SER A 26 13.69 12.93 -9.54
CA SER A 26 12.85 12.23 -8.58
C SER A 26 12.59 10.77 -8.99
N LEU A 27 12.51 10.48 -10.30
CA LEU A 27 12.23 9.12 -10.79
C LEU A 27 13.39 8.17 -10.53
N GLU A 28 14.62 8.56 -10.90
CA GLU A 28 15.79 7.69 -10.83
C GLU A 28 16.04 7.09 -9.43
N PRO A 29 16.08 7.87 -8.32
CA PRO A 29 16.29 7.29 -6.99
C PRO A 29 15.13 6.43 -6.50
N ALA A 30 13.89 6.71 -6.90
CA ALA A 30 12.73 5.89 -6.56
C ALA A 30 12.82 4.51 -7.23
N VAL A 31 13.00 4.47 -8.55
CA VAL A 31 13.14 3.23 -9.33
C VAL A 31 14.34 2.43 -8.86
N LYS A 32 15.50 3.06 -8.71
CA LYS A 32 16.71 2.40 -8.21
C LYS A 32 16.52 1.75 -6.84
N THR A 33 15.72 2.37 -5.98
CA THR A 33 15.44 1.82 -4.65
C THR A 33 14.49 0.63 -4.73
N LEU A 34 13.43 0.71 -5.54
CA LEU A 34 12.52 -0.41 -5.79
C LEU A 34 13.25 -1.60 -6.41
N ASP A 35 14.06 -1.37 -7.44
CA ASP A 35 14.85 -2.41 -8.09
C ASP A 35 15.80 -3.08 -7.09
N ALA A 36 16.54 -2.30 -6.31
CA ALA A 36 17.51 -2.84 -5.35
C ALA A 36 16.84 -3.64 -4.21
N MET A 37 15.63 -3.26 -3.77
CA MET A 37 14.86 -4.05 -2.80
C MET A 37 14.32 -5.34 -3.42
N TYR A 38 13.82 -5.29 -4.67
CA TYR A 38 13.38 -6.48 -5.39
C TYR A 38 14.54 -7.45 -5.67
N GLU A 39 15.70 -6.94 -6.10
CA GLU A 39 16.88 -7.76 -6.38
C GLU A 39 17.51 -8.34 -5.11
N GLY A 40 17.35 -7.67 -3.98
CA GLY A 40 17.97 -8.03 -2.70
C GLY A 40 17.32 -9.21 -1.98
N GLY A 41 18.02 -9.69 -0.94
CA GLY A 41 17.49 -10.74 -0.06
C GLY A 41 16.43 -10.23 0.96
N ILE A 42 16.21 -8.92 1.02
CA ILE A 42 15.09 -8.35 1.81
C ILE A 42 13.73 -8.79 1.25
N TYR A 43 13.66 -9.10 -0.03
CA TYR A 43 12.50 -9.69 -0.68
C TYR A 43 12.56 -11.22 -0.64
N ASP A 44 11.51 -11.87 -0.17
CA ASP A 44 11.41 -13.33 -0.19
C ASP A 44 11.02 -13.83 -1.60
N HIS A 45 12.01 -14.13 -2.42
CA HIS A 45 11.81 -14.61 -3.79
C HIS A 45 11.06 -15.94 -3.91
N ILE A 46 10.88 -16.67 -2.81
CA ILE A 46 10.21 -17.99 -2.80
C ILE A 46 8.76 -17.85 -2.37
N GLY A 47 8.49 -17.20 -1.25
CA GLY A 47 7.14 -17.09 -0.68
C GLY A 47 6.46 -15.75 -0.89
N GLY A 48 7.20 -14.75 -1.35
CA GLY A 48 6.72 -13.39 -1.47
C GLY A 48 6.78 -12.60 -0.15
N GLY A 49 6.51 -11.31 -0.27
CA GLY A 49 6.60 -10.37 0.84
C GLY A 49 8.03 -9.95 1.18
N PHE A 50 8.13 -8.86 1.94
CA PHE A 50 9.39 -8.23 2.34
C PHE A 50 9.65 -8.43 3.83
N ALA A 51 10.90 -8.65 4.17
CA ALA A 51 11.39 -8.50 5.53
C ALA A 51 11.42 -7.02 5.94
N ARG A 52 11.43 -6.77 7.24
CA ARG A 52 11.26 -5.44 7.84
C ARG A 52 12.35 -4.44 7.46
N TYR A 53 13.61 -4.86 7.48
CA TYR A 53 14.77 -4.03 7.12
C TYR A 53 15.96 -4.89 6.72
N SER A 54 16.95 -4.28 6.05
CA SER A 54 18.23 -4.91 5.77
C SER A 54 19.26 -4.48 6.81
N VAL A 55 20.06 -5.42 7.30
CA VAL A 55 21.14 -5.16 8.24
C VAL A 55 22.40 -4.64 7.53
N ASP A 56 22.44 -4.73 6.20
CA ASP A 56 23.54 -4.25 5.35
C ASP A 56 23.12 -3.10 4.41
N GLU A 57 24.08 -2.54 3.69
CA GLU A 57 23.88 -1.42 2.77
C GLU A 57 23.33 -1.83 1.39
N LYS A 58 23.30 -3.14 1.07
CA LYS A 58 23.02 -3.69 -0.27
C LYS A 58 21.64 -4.31 -0.40
N TRP A 59 20.81 -4.30 0.66
CA TRP A 59 19.54 -5.00 0.75
C TRP A 59 19.66 -6.53 0.72
N LEU A 60 20.85 -7.10 0.99
CA LEU A 60 21.09 -8.53 0.88
C LEU A 60 20.67 -9.30 2.13
N VAL A 61 21.14 -8.92 3.30
CA VAL A 61 20.89 -9.64 4.55
C VAL A 61 19.76 -8.95 5.30
N PRO A 62 18.54 -9.56 5.33
CA PRO A 62 17.43 -8.99 6.06
C PRO A 62 17.48 -9.33 7.55
N HIS A 63 16.83 -8.54 8.38
CA HIS A 63 16.21 -9.04 9.58
C HIS A 63 14.91 -9.72 9.16
N PHE A 64 14.83 -11.05 9.29
CA PHE A 64 13.84 -11.87 8.58
C PHE A 64 12.39 -11.72 9.06
N GLU A 65 12.11 -10.87 10.05
CA GLU A 65 10.76 -10.52 10.48
C GLU A 65 9.97 -9.88 9.33
N LYS A 66 8.73 -10.36 9.08
CA LYS A 66 7.83 -9.76 8.08
C LYS A 66 6.67 -9.07 8.77
N MET A 67 6.51 -7.76 8.54
CA MET A 67 5.44 -6.95 9.13
C MET A 67 4.34 -6.70 8.11
N LEU A 68 3.08 -6.74 8.56
CA LEU A 68 1.93 -6.41 7.72
C LEU A 68 2.02 -4.97 7.18
N TYR A 69 2.36 -4.01 8.05
CA TYR A 69 2.42 -2.59 7.68
C TYR A 69 3.52 -2.27 6.67
N ASP A 70 4.67 -2.96 6.68
CA ASP A 70 5.73 -2.78 5.70
C ASP A 70 5.29 -3.29 4.33
N ASN A 71 4.72 -4.49 4.30
CA ASN A 71 4.24 -5.11 3.06
C ASN A 71 3.07 -4.34 2.44
N ALA A 72 2.17 -3.78 3.25
CA ALA A 72 1.09 -2.91 2.78
C ALA A 72 1.63 -1.65 2.08
N GLN A 73 2.59 -0.97 2.70
CA GLN A 73 3.19 0.24 2.15
C GLN A 73 4.05 -0.04 0.92
N LEU A 74 4.76 -1.17 0.91
CA LEU A 74 5.56 -1.60 -0.25
C LEU A 74 4.66 -2.02 -1.41
N MET A 75 3.54 -2.71 -1.16
CA MET A 75 2.57 -3.03 -2.20
C MET A 75 2.08 -1.77 -2.93
N GLU A 76 1.77 -0.70 -2.19
CA GLU A 76 1.39 0.59 -2.79
C GLU A 76 2.56 1.22 -3.56
N ALA A 77 3.78 1.20 -3.02
CA ALA A 77 4.95 1.77 -3.69
C ALA A 77 5.28 1.04 -5.01
N TYR A 78 5.22 -0.29 -5.03
CA TYR A 78 5.39 -1.07 -6.25
C TYR A 78 4.25 -0.90 -7.24
N LEU A 79 3.00 -0.71 -6.76
CA LEU A 79 1.86 -0.43 -7.64
C LEU A 79 2.05 0.90 -8.39
N VAL A 80 2.41 1.96 -7.68
CA VAL A 80 2.70 3.26 -8.30
C VAL A 80 3.94 3.18 -9.18
N GLY A 81 4.99 2.47 -8.75
CA GLY A 81 6.16 2.18 -9.56
C GLY A 81 5.81 1.48 -10.87
N TYR A 82 4.92 0.47 -10.83
CA TYR A 82 4.42 -0.21 -12.01
C TYR A 82 3.66 0.74 -12.95
N GLN A 83 2.77 1.57 -12.42
CA GLN A 83 2.02 2.54 -13.23
C GLN A 83 2.93 3.59 -13.90
N VAL A 84 4.08 3.92 -13.29
CA VAL A 84 5.04 4.89 -13.84
C VAL A 84 5.99 4.27 -14.87
N THR A 85 6.43 3.03 -14.62
CA THR A 85 7.53 2.42 -15.39
C THR A 85 7.09 1.28 -16.30
N GLU A 86 5.90 0.74 -16.09
CA GLU A 86 5.38 -0.49 -16.74
C GLU A 86 6.29 -1.71 -16.52
N ASN A 87 7.18 -1.68 -15.49
CA ASN A 87 8.08 -2.77 -15.19
C ASN A 87 7.32 -4.02 -14.70
N PRO A 88 7.32 -5.14 -15.45
CA PRO A 88 6.55 -6.34 -15.10
C PRO A 88 7.04 -7.02 -13.81
N GLU A 89 8.28 -6.77 -13.38
CA GLU A 89 8.76 -7.31 -12.11
C GLU A 89 8.05 -6.67 -10.91
N TYR A 90 7.62 -5.40 -11.04
CA TYR A 90 6.84 -4.73 -9.99
C TYR A 90 5.43 -5.33 -9.86
N LEU A 91 4.80 -5.70 -10.99
CA LEU A 91 3.55 -6.44 -10.96
C LEU A 91 3.70 -7.79 -10.25
N LYS A 92 4.77 -8.53 -10.55
CA LYS A 92 5.09 -9.79 -9.89
C LYS A 92 5.28 -9.63 -8.37
N VAL A 93 5.94 -8.55 -7.93
CA VAL A 93 6.09 -8.24 -6.50
C VAL A 93 4.72 -8.07 -5.82
N ILE A 94 3.81 -7.31 -6.44
CA ILE A 94 2.46 -7.10 -5.92
C ILE A 94 1.70 -8.42 -5.79
N GLU A 95 1.75 -9.25 -6.83
CA GLU A 95 1.12 -10.58 -6.85
C GLU A 95 1.68 -11.49 -5.75
N GLN A 96 2.99 -11.48 -5.53
CA GLN A 96 3.63 -12.32 -4.53
C GLN A 96 3.47 -11.77 -3.10
N ILE A 97 3.30 -10.46 -2.89
CA ILE A 97 2.86 -9.92 -1.59
C ILE A 97 1.43 -10.42 -1.29
N PHE A 98 0.54 -10.41 -2.28
CA PHE A 98 -0.83 -10.92 -2.11
C PHE A 98 -0.86 -12.43 -1.87
N GLU A 99 0.00 -13.20 -2.56
CA GLU A 99 0.17 -14.63 -2.33
C GLU A 99 0.63 -14.92 -0.89
N TRP A 100 1.66 -14.22 -0.40
CA TRP A 100 2.13 -14.31 0.98
C TRP A 100 1.04 -13.94 1.99
N LEU A 101 0.28 -12.88 1.73
CA LEU A 101 -0.82 -12.45 2.60
C LEU A 101 -1.86 -13.57 2.75
N ASN A 102 -2.29 -14.16 1.63
CA ASN A 102 -3.29 -15.22 1.61
C ASN A 102 -2.81 -16.51 2.28
N ASP A 103 -1.55 -16.89 2.07
CA ASP A 103 -1.01 -18.14 2.55
C ASP A 103 -0.68 -18.13 4.06
N GLU A 104 -0.23 -16.97 4.58
CA GLU A 104 0.43 -16.90 5.89
C GLU A 104 -0.19 -15.88 6.86
N MET A 105 -0.98 -14.89 6.38
CA MET A 105 -1.35 -13.72 7.18
C MET A 105 -2.84 -13.48 7.35
N ILE A 106 -3.72 -14.31 6.81
CA ILE A 106 -5.17 -14.12 6.91
C ILE A 106 -5.76 -14.98 8.03
N ASP A 107 -6.48 -14.32 8.95
CA ASP A 107 -7.37 -14.99 9.90
C ASP A 107 -8.56 -15.64 9.15
N PRO A 108 -9.00 -16.84 9.51
CA PRO A 108 -10.14 -17.48 8.87
C PRO A 108 -11.43 -16.63 8.84
N ASN A 109 -11.57 -15.68 9.76
CA ASN A 109 -12.71 -14.76 9.82
C ASN A 109 -12.51 -13.50 8.96
N GLY A 110 -11.30 -13.25 8.39
CA GLY A 110 -11.04 -12.23 7.39
C GLY A 110 -10.09 -11.10 7.78
N GLY A 111 -9.70 -10.96 9.05
CA GLY A 111 -8.68 -9.98 9.44
C GLY A 111 -7.26 -10.42 9.05
N PHE A 112 -6.32 -9.49 9.01
CA PHE A 112 -4.92 -9.78 8.74
C PHE A 112 -4.11 -9.78 10.04
N TYR A 113 -3.27 -10.81 10.22
CA TYR A 113 -2.33 -10.93 11.33
C TYR A 113 -1.25 -9.82 11.28
N SER A 114 -0.57 -9.59 12.40
CA SER A 114 0.37 -8.47 12.55
C SER A 114 1.72 -8.71 11.90
N SER A 115 2.34 -9.87 12.17
CA SER A 115 3.71 -10.15 11.73
C SER A 115 4.05 -11.64 11.80
N MET A 116 5.13 -11.98 11.10
CA MET A 116 5.85 -13.26 11.26
C MET A 116 7.22 -12.97 11.88
N ASP A 117 7.62 -13.79 12.83
CA ASP A 117 8.91 -13.67 13.52
C ASP A 117 10.09 -13.87 12.55
N ALA A 118 11.26 -13.39 12.92
CA ALA A 118 12.51 -13.64 12.21
C ALA A 118 13.03 -15.08 12.41
N ASP A 119 12.71 -15.66 13.57
CA ASP A 119 13.27 -16.91 14.05
C ASP A 119 12.35 -18.11 13.76
N SER A 120 12.95 -19.19 13.28
CA SER A 120 12.35 -20.52 13.27
C SER A 120 13.23 -21.44 14.11
N GLU A 121 12.61 -22.16 15.06
CA GLU A 121 13.32 -23.06 16.00
C GLU A 121 14.47 -22.36 16.77
N GLY A 122 14.32 -21.06 17.06
CA GLY A 122 15.32 -20.25 17.75
C GLY A 122 16.54 -19.85 16.93
N VAL A 123 16.45 -19.98 15.59
CA VAL A 123 17.51 -19.58 14.65
C VAL A 123 16.94 -18.59 13.63
N GLU A 124 17.52 -17.38 13.57
CA GLU A 124 17.10 -16.36 12.64
C GLU A 124 17.31 -16.82 11.19
N GLY A 125 16.33 -16.57 10.33
CA GLY A 125 16.41 -16.85 8.89
C GLY A 125 16.36 -18.31 8.47
N LYS A 126 16.38 -19.28 9.40
CA LYS A 126 16.43 -20.73 9.11
C LYS A 126 15.35 -21.18 8.12
N TYR A 127 14.16 -20.61 8.20
CA TYR A 127 13.04 -20.93 7.32
C TYR A 127 13.28 -20.50 5.87
N TYR A 128 14.03 -19.39 5.66
CA TYR A 128 14.14 -18.68 4.40
C TYR A 128 15.39 -19.02 3.58
N VAL A 129 16.44 -19.53 4.24
CA VAL A 129 17.75 -19.78 3.59
C VAL A 129 17.88 -21.19 3.04
N TRP A 130 18.78 -21.37 2.08
CA TRP A 130 18.95 -22.61 1.34
C TRP A 130 20.43 -22.96 1.15
N THR A 131 20.71 -24.26 1.14
CA THR A 131 21.98 -24.77 0.63
C THR A 131 21.80 -25.26 -0.81
N LYS A 132 22.86 -25.17 -1.60
CA LYS A 132 22.84 -25.68 -2.97
C LYS A 132 22.58 -27.20 -3.02
N SER A 133 23.02 -27.90 -2.00
CA SER A 133 22.76 -29.35 -1.83
C SER A 133 21.27 -29.66 -1.63
N GLU A 134 20.52 -28.82 -0.89
CA GLU A 134 19.07 -28.95 -0.75
C GLU A 134 18.37 -28.72 -2.09
N ILE A 135 18.72 -27.65 -2.80
CA ILE A 135 18.11 -27.33 -4.11
C ILE A 135 18.32 -28.46 -5.11
N ARG A 136 19.52 -29.06 -5.14
CA ARG A 136 19.82 -30.23 -5.99
C ARG A 136 19.02 -31.50 -5.64
N LYS A 137 18.59 -31.66 -4.40
CA LYS A 137 17.76 -32.79 -3.98
C LYS A 137 16.27 -32.57 -4.31
N ILE A 138 15.84 -31.32 -4.33
CA ILE A 138 14.43 -30.91 -4.51
C ILE A 138 14.08 -30.82 -5.99
N LEU A 139 14.97 -30.24 -6.81
CA LEU A 139 14.73 -29.93 -8.22
C LEU A 139 15.46 -30.93 -9.14
N PRO A 140 14.93 -31.17 -10.36
CA PRO A 140 15.67 -31.84 -11.43
C PRO A 140 17.01 -31.12 -11.71
N GLU A 141 18.03 -31.85 -12.12
CA GLU A 141 19.40 -31.32 -12.27
C GLU A 141 19.48 -30.03 -13.09
N LYS A 142 18.78 -29.99 -14.24
CA LYS A 142 18.73 -28.82 -15.11
C LYS A 142 18.09 -27.62 -14.38
N ASP A 143 16.92 -27.82 -13.79
CA ASP A 143 16.17 -26.78 -13.08
C ASP A 143 16.95 -26.31 -11.83
N ALA A 144 17.58 -27.21 -11.10
CA ALA A 144 18.43 -26.89 -9.96
C ALA A 144 19.62 -25.98 -10.34
N LYS A 145 20.23 -26.23 -11.53
CA LYS A 145 21.30 -25.39 -12.05
C LYS A 145 20.78 -24.00 -12.41
N ILE A 146 19.67 -23.90 -13.12
CA ILE A 146 19.02 -22.61 -13.50
C ILE A 146 18.67 -21.83 -12.24
N PHE A 147 17.95 -22.45 -11.31
CA PHE A 147 17.49 -21.85 -10.06
C PHE A 147 18.65 -21.34 -9.20
N SER A 148 19.68 -22.16 -9.01
CA SER A 148 20.84 -21.79 -8.20
C SER A 148 21.66 -20.64 -8.84
N GLN A 149 21.75 -20.62 -10.16
CA GLN A 149 22.45 -19.54 -10.88
C GLN A 149 21.67 -18.23 -10.83
N TYR A 150 20.35 -18.30 -10.94
CA TYR A 150 19.49 -17.12 -10.95
C TYR A 150 19.40 -16.45 -9.57
N TYR A 151 19.30 -17.26 -8.50
CA TYR A 151 19.13 -16.78 -7.12
C TYR A 151 20.43 -16.78 -6.29
N ASP A 152 21.59 -16.86 -6.94
CA ASP A 152 22.91 -16.90 -6.30
C ASP A 152 23.04 -17.91 -5.16
N ILE A 153 22.51 -19.13 -5.36
CA ILE A 153 22.64 -20.22 -4.39
C ILE A 153 23.94 -20.99 -4.69
N THR A 154 24.98 -20.75 -3.90
CA THR A 154 26.34 -21.27 -4.11
C THR A 154 26.71 -22.36 -3.11
N ASP A 155 27.84 -23.06 -3.35
CA ASP A 155 28.33 -24.09 -2.43
C ASP A 155 28.87 -23.48 -1.12
N GLY A 156 29.35 -22.23 -1.15
CA GLY A 156 29.83 -21.50 0.04
C GLY A 156 28.75 -20.72 0.75
N GLY A 157 27.64 -20.48 0.07
CA GLY A 157 26.59 -19.59 0.56
C GLY A 157 27.01 -18.10 0.52
N ASN A 158 26.06 -17.23 0.83
CA ASN A 158 26.28 -15.78 0.98
C ASN A 158 25.97 -15.30 2.42
N TRP A 159 25.51 -16.19 3.28
CA TRP A 159 25.19 -15.93 4.69
C TRP A 159 25.34 -17.20 5.54
N GLU A 160 26.29 -17.22 6.48
CA GLU A 160 26.53 -18.28 7.46
C GLU A 160 26.57 -19.71 6.89
N GLY A 161 27.17 -19.88 5.69
CA GLY A 161 27.26 -21.18 5.01
C GLY A 161 26.00 -21.62 4.27
N THR A 162 24.96 -20.79 4.27
CA THR A 162 23.73 -20.93 3.50
C THR A 162 23.56 -19.76 2.53
N SER A 163 22.58 -19.81 1.66
CA SER A 163 22.28 -18.73 0.72
C SER A 163 20.90 -18.12 1.03
N ILE A 164 20.88 -16.78 1.14
CA ILE A 164 19.70 -15.97 1.01
C ILE A 164 19.46 -15.79 -0.50
N PRO A 165 18.33 -16.24 -1.07
CA PRO A 165 18.03 -16.02 -2.49
C PRO A 165 17.97 -14.54 -2.82
N HIS A 166 18.74 -14.11 -3.83
CA HIS A 166 18.74 -12.74 -4.34
C HIS A 166 19.25 -12.72 -5.80
N LEU A 167 19.12 -11.59 -6.48
CA LEU A 167 19.47 -11.46 -7.88
C LEU A 167 20.78 -10.67 -8.04
N ILE A 168 21.77 -11.27 -8.70
CA ILE A 168 23.07 -10.61 -8.98
C ILE A 168 23.27 -10.32 -10.47
N LEU A 169 22.50 -10.97 -11.33
CA LEU A 169 22.61 -10.85 -12.78
C LEU A 169 21.24 -10.62 -13.39
N LYS A 170 21.20 -9.82 -14.45
CA LYS A 170 19.99 -9.63 -15.26
C LYS A 170 19.63 -10.92 -16.03
N LYS A 171 18.37 -11.08 -16.37
CA LYS A 171 17.85 -12.28 -17.06
C LYS A 171 18.56 -12.58 -18.36
N ASP A 172 18.84 -11.56 -19.19
CA ASP A 172 19.55 -11.70 -20.47
C ASP A 172 20.96 -12.29 -20.30
N LEU A 173 21.69 -11.87 -19.26
CA LEU A 173 23.00 -12.42 -18.93
C LEU A 173 22.90 -13.89 -18.48
N ILE A 174 21.93 -14.22 -17.66
CA ILE A 174 21.68 -15.61 -17.24
C ILE A 174 21.33 -16.49 -18.45
N CYS A 175 20.47 -16.03 -19.34
CA CYS A 175 20.14 -16.73 -20.59
C CYS A 175 21.38 -17.00 -21.45
N ASN A 176 22.25 -16.01 -21.58
CA ASN A 176 23.52 -16.14 -22.34
C ASN A 176 24.48 -17.14 -21.68
N ILE A 177 24.66 -17.10 -20.35
CA ILE A 177 25.52 -18.01 -19.60
C ILE A 177 25.02 -19.47 -19.71
N LEU A 178 23.71 -19.66 -19.55
CA LEU A 178 23.08 -20.97 -19.55
C LEU A 178 22.74 -21.50 -20.96
N LYS A 179 22.79 -20.63 -21.97
CA LYS A 179 22.42 -20.91 -23.38
C LYS A 179 20.97 -21.41 -23.50
N ILE A 180 20.06 -20.71 -22.86
CA ILE A 180 18.61 -20.97 -22.88
C ILE A 180 17.86 -19.71 -23.30
N SER A 181 16.63 -19.86 -23.75
CA SER A 181 15.74 -18.74 -24.04
C SER A 181 15.19 -18.10 -22.77
N GLU A 182 14.70 -16.86 -22.87
CA GLU A 182 14.03 -16.19 -21.74
C GLU A 182 12.74 -16.90 -21.35
N GLU A 183 12.00 -17.45 -22.31
CA GLU A 183 10.82 -18.26 -22.05
C GLU A 183 11.16 -19.53 -21.25
N GLU A 184 12.23 -20.22 -21.63
CA GLU A 184 12.71 -21.42 -20.92
C GLU A 184 13.16 -21.06 -19.50
N LEU A 185 13.88 -19.93 -19.32
CA LEU A 185 14.26 -19.42 -18.00
C LEU A 185 13.04 -19.15 -17.14
N THR A 186 12.08 -18.38 -17.64
CA THR A 186 10.88 -17.98 -16.91
C THR A 186 10.04 -19.19 -16.49
N ASN A 187 9.80 -20.13 -17.40
CA ASN A 187 9.05 -21.37 -17.12
C ASN A 187 9.73 -22.26 -16.09
N SER A 188 11.08 -22.41 -16.21
CA SER A 188 11.85 -23.18 -15.24
C SER A 188 11.84 -22.54 -13.86
N LEU A 189 12.01 -21.21 -13.77
CA LEU A 189 12.00 -20.49 -12.49
C LEU A 189 10.64 -20.57 -11.81
N GLU A 190 9.54 -20.34 -12.53
CA GLU A 190 8.21 -20.39 -11.92
C GLU A 190 7.87 -21.78 -11.39
N LYS A 191 8.10 -22.81 -12.21
CA LYS A 191 7.93 -24.22 -11.77
C LYS A 191 8.81 -24.56 -10.57
N SER A 192 10.08 -24.14 -10.61
CA SER A 192 11.02 -24.41 -9.52
C SER A 192 10.63 -23.70 -8.24
N ARG A 193 10.19 -22.42 -8.34
CA ARG A 193 9.70 -21.64 -7.19
C ARG A 193 8.56 -22.36 -6.48
N GLN A 194 7.58 -22.86 -7.21
CA GLN A 194 6.44 -23.59 -6.63
C GLN A 194 6.89 -24.87 -5.90
N ILE A 195 7.80 -25.64 -6.50
CA ILE A 195 8.34 -26.87 -5.89
C ILE A 195 9.13 -26.54 -4.61
N VAL A 196 9.98 -25.51 -4.66
CA VAL A 196 10.80 -25.06 -3.52
C VAL A 196 9.91 -24.49 -2.41
N LYS A 197 8.88 -23.70 -2.76
CA LYS A 197 7.87 -23.17 -1.82
C LYS A 197 7.13 -24.32 -1.12
N GLN A 198 6.67 -25.32 -1.88
CA GLN A 198 6.02 -26.51 -1.32
C GLN A 198 6.98 -27.30 -0.39
N HIS A 199 8.25 -27.41 -0.74
CA HIS A 199 9.23 -28.04 0.14
C HIS A 199 9.45 -27.23 1.42
N ARG A 200 9.53 -25.87 1.30
CA ARG A 200 9.65 -24.96 2.45
C ARG A 200 8.49 -25.11 3.43
N SER A 201 7.26 -25.33 2.94
CA SER A 201 6.09 -25.52 3.81
C SER A 201 6.17 -26.76 4.72
N SER A 202 7.10 -27.69 4.46
CA SER A 202 7.39 -28.82 5.36
C SER A 202 8.35 -28.46 6.50
N ARG A 203 9.01 -27.30 6.44
CA ARG A 203 9.83 -26.78 7.55
C ARG A 203 8.94 -26.22 8.64
N ILE A 204 9.46 -26.10 9.86
CA ILE A 204 8.78 -25.39 10.94
C ILE A 204 8.77 -23.90 10.61
N PRO A 205 7.60 -23.26 10.41
CA PRO A 205 7.53 -21.84 10.08
C PRO A 205 7.92 -20.96 11.28
N PRO A 206 8.29 -19.71 11.04
CA PRO A 206 8.41 -18.72 12.10
C PRO A 206 7.10 -18.52 12.86
N GLY A 207 7.19 -18.08 14.12
CA GLY A 207 6.02 -17.73 14.91
C GLY A 207 5.22 -16.58 14.26
N THR A 208 3.89 -16.74 14.22
CA THR A 208 3.01 -15.67 13.74
C THR A 208 2.44 -14.91 14.94
N ASP A 209 2.60 -13.58 14.94
CA ASP A 209 1.84 -12.72 15.86
C ASP A 209 0.43 -12.55 15.28
N ASP A 210 -0.48 -13.41 15.75
CA ASP A 210 -1.86 -13.54 15.30
C ASP A 210 -2.80 -12.42 15.80
N LYS A 211 -2.25 -11.34 16.37
CA LYS A 211 -3.02 -10.15 16.68
C LYS A 211 -3.47 -9.46 15.38
N ILE A 212 -4.73 -9.06 15.33
CA ILE A 212 -5.27 -8.20 14.29
C ILE A 212 -5.28 -6.76 14.84
N ILE A 213 -4.56 -5.86 14.20
CA ILE A 213 -4.45 -4.45 14.59
C ILE A 213 -5.15 -3.59 13.55
N VAL A 214 -6.13 -2.77 13.96
CA VAL A 214 -6.99 -1.98 13.05
C VAL A 214 -6.17 -1.09 12.12
N SER A 215 -5.21 -0.33 12.64
CA SER A 215 -4.39 0.58 11.82
C SER A 215 -3.58 -0.15 10.76
N TRP A 216 -2.97 -1.29 11.09
CA TRP A 216 -2.16 -2.05 10.14
C TRP A 216 -3.02 -2.73 9.08
N ASN A 217 -4.19 -3.24 9.47
CA ASN A 217 -5.20 -3.73 8.53
C ASN A 217 -5.68 -2.62 7.60
N GLY A 218 -5.90 -1.40 8.11
CA GLY A 218 -6.25 -0.25 7.30
C GLY A 218 -5.22 0.04 6.19
N LEU A 219 -3.92 -0.08 6.46
CA LEU A 219 -2.88 0.07 5.43
C LEU A 219 -3.00 -1.00 4.35
N MET A 220 -3.18 -2.27 4.73
CA MET A 220 -3.28 -3.38 3.77
C MET A 220 -4.60 -3.32 2.97
N ILE A 221 -5.73 -2.98 3.60
CA ILE A 221 -7.01 -2.74 2.91
C ILE A 221 -6.85 -1.65 1.84
N SER A 222 -6.18 -0.54 2.17
CA SER A 222 -5.89 0.55 1.23
C SER A 222 -5.07 0.06 0.02
N ALA A 223 -3.99 -0.67 0.27
CA ALA A 223 -3.12 -1.20 -0.78
C ALA A 223 -3.87 -2.17 -1.71
N LEU A 224 -4.65 -3.09 -1.13
CA LEU A 224 -5.46 -4.06 -1.88
C LEU A 224 -6.56 -3.39 -2.71
N ALA A 225 -7.27 -2.41 -2.16
CA ALA A 225 -8.31 -1.68 -2.88
C ALA A 225 -7.73 -0.96 -4.12
N LYS A 226 -6.61 -0.26 -3.95
CA LYS A 226 -5.90 0.42 -5.05
C LYS A 226 -5.38 -0.58 -6.08
N ALA A 227 -4.76 -1.68 -5.64
CA ALA A 227 -4.25 -2.71 -6.55
C ALA A 227 -5.38 -3.40 -7.32
N SER A 228 -6.50 -3.71 -6.68
CA SER A 228 -7.69 -4.25 -7.36
C SER A 228 -8.19 -3.33 -8.46
N TYR A 229 -8.30 -2.03 -8.15
CA TYR A 229 -8.78 -1.03 -9.10
C TYR A 229 -7.86 -0.89 -10.32
N VAL A 230 -6.55 -0.73 -10.08
CA VAL A 230 -5.56 -0.51 -11.15
C VAL A 230 -5.33 -1.75 -11.99
N LEU A 231 -5.23 -2.93 -11.36
CA LEU A 231 -4.89 -4.18 -12.04
C LEU A 231 -6.10 -4.95 -12.56
N GLY A 232 -7.33 -4.50 -12.24
CA GLY A 232 -8.55 -5.20 -12.63
C GLY A 232 -8.71 -6.59 -11.98
N LYS A 233 -8.14 -6.78 -10.77
CA LYS A 233 -8.15 -8.06 -10.03
C LYS A 233 -9.16 -8.02 -8.89
N PRO A 234 -10.40 -8.53 -9.08
CA PRO A 234 -11.47 -8.43 -8.09
C PRO A 234 -11.17 -9.16 -6.78
N GLU A 235 -10.34 -10.22 -6.80
CA GLU A 235 -9.95 -10.98 -5.63
C GLU A 235 -9.25 -10.14 -4.56
N TYR A 236 -8.54 -9.07 -4.97
CA TYR A 236 -7.89 -8.14 -4.04
C TYR A 236 -8.94 -7.29 -3.30
N PHE A 237 -9.96 -6.81 -4.03
CA PHE A 237 -11.06 -6.07 -3.42
C PHE A 237 -11.90 -6.96 -2.48
N GLU A 238 -12.17 -8.19 -2.87
CA GLU A 238 -12.90 -9.16 -2.03
C GLU A 238 -12.18 -9.42 -0.71
N THR A 239 -10.85 -9.59 -0.77
CA THR A 239 -10.01 -9.77 0.42
C THR A 239 -10.02 -8.53 1.32
N ALA A 240 -9.89 -7.33 0.74
CA ALA A 240 -10.01 -6.07 1.47
C ALA A 240 -11.39 -5.88 2.09
N SER A 241 -12.45 -6.23 1.37
CA SER A 241 -13.84 -6.14 1.84
C SER A 241 -14.11 -7.08 3.02
N LYS A 242 -13.60 -8.32 2.97
CA LYS A 242 -13.70 -9.26 4.11
C LYS A 242 -13.01 -8.70 5.35
N SER A 243 -11.80 -8.16 5.21
CA SER A 243 -11.09 -7.54 6.34
C SER A 243 -11.81 -6.29 6.87
N THR A 244 -12.37 -5.48 5.99
CA THR A 244 -13.21 -4.33 6.37
C THR A 244 -14.42 -4.77 7.18
N SER A 245 -15.16 -5.75 6.69
CA SER A 245 -16.34 -6.31 7.39
C SER A 245 -15.95 -6.90 8.75
N PHE A 246 -14.84 -7.64 8.80
CA PHE A 246 -14.32 -8.18 10.06
C PHE A 246 -14.08 -7.09 11.12
N ILE A 247 -13.42 -5.99 10.75
CA ILE A 247 -13.16 -4.88 11.67
C ILE A 247 -14.48 -4.25 12.13
N LEU A 248 -15.40 -3.99 11.21
CA LEU A 248 -16.68 -3.37 11.54
C LEU A 248 -17.58 -4.26 12.41
N ASP A 249 -17.57 -5.57 12.20
CA ASP A 249 -18.42 -6.52 12.90
C ASP A 249 -17.83 -6.99 14.24
N ARG A 250 -16.51 -7.18 14.31
CA ARG A 250 -15.84 -7.80 15.46
C ARG A 250 -15.08 -6.83 16.35
N MET A 251 -14.70 -5.66 15.82
CA MET A 251 -13.88 -4.70 16.53
C MET A 251 -14.59 -3.35 16.77
N SER A 252 -15.88 -3.21 16.39
CA SER A 252 -16.69 -2.05 16.74
C SER A 252 -17.43 -2.27 18.06
N LYS A 253 -17.57 -1.19 18.83
CA LYS A 253 -18.39 -1.13 20.05
C LYS A 253 -19.82 -0.67 19.73
N GLU A 254 -20.72 -0.85 20.67
CA GLU A 254 -22.13 -0.43 20.54
C GLU A 254 -22.28 1.09 20.29
N ASP A 255 -21.37 1.92 20.83
CA ASP A 255 -21.34 3.36 20.60
C ASP A 255 -20.71 3.77 19.26
N GLY A 256 -20.29 2.80 18.46
CA GLY A 256 -19.66 3.01 17.17
C GLY A 256 -18.17 3.32 17.22
N THR A 257 -17.55 3.38 18.40
CA THR A 257 -16.09 3.45 18.52
C THR A 257 -15.44 2.09 18.27
N LEU A 258 -14.12 2.08 18.10
CA LEU A 258 -13.37 0.87 17.78
C LEU A 258 -12.54 0.37 18.95
N TYR A 259 -12.31 -0.94 18.98
CA TYR A 259 -11.17 -1.54 19.65
C TYR A 259 -9.94 -1.49 18.73
N ARG A 260 -8.73 -1.44 19.34
CA ARG A 260 -7.47 -1.44 18.62
C ARG A 260 -7.07 -2.82 18.10
N THR A 261 -7.21 -3.84 18.97
CA THR A 261 -6.67 -5.17 18.74
C THR A 261 -7.72 -6.25 18.90
N TYR A 262 -7.55 -7.33 18.14
CA TYR A 262 -8.34 -8.56 18.27
C TYR A 262 -7.41 -9.77 18.28
N ARG A 263 -7.66 -10.70 19.20
CA ARG A 263 -6.96 -11.97 19.32
C ARG A 263 -7.77 -12.96 20.15
N ASN A 264 -7.76 -14.25 19.82
CA ASN A 264 -8.47 -15.30 20.57
C ASN A 264 -9.95 -14.97 20.78
N ASP A 265 -10.65 -14.56 19.73
CA ASP A 265 -12.07 -14.16 19.72
C ASP A 265 -12.40 -12.98 20.66
N LEU A 266 -11.41 -12.19 21.06
CA LEU A 266 -11.59 -11.04 21.93
C LEU A 266 -11.01 -9.76 21.32
N ALA A 267 -11.89 -8.76 21.12
CA ALA A 267 -11.49 -7.39 20.82
C ALA A 267 -11.21 -6.64 22.15
N HIS A 268 -10.09 -5.96 22.23
CA HIS A 268 -9.71 -5.20 23.42
C HIS A 268 -8.76 -4.04 23.12
N ILE A 269 -8.48 -3.21 24.12
CA ILE A 269 -7.80 -1.91 24.01
C ILE A 269 -8.61 -0.95 23.15
N ASP A 270 -8.96 0.20 23.73
CA ASP A 270 -9.61 1.27 22.98
C ASP A 270 -8.74 1.75 21.83
N ALA A 271 -9.36 1.95 20.65
CA ALA A 271 -8.64 2.37 19.47
C ALA A 271 -7.97 3.73 19.66
N PHE A 272 -6.80 3.88 19.03
CA PHE A 272 -6.01 5.11 18.99
C PHE A 272 -6.41 5.96 17.78
N ALA A 273 -5.97 7.21 17.75
CA ALA A 273 -6.15 8.07 16.57
C ALA A 273 -5.56 7.45 15.29
N GLU A 274 -4.50 6.66 15.43
CA GLU A 274 -3.89 5.88 14.35
C GLU A 274 -4.89 4.91 13.72
N ASP A 275 -5.64 4.17 14.54
CA ASP A 275 -6.59 3.16 14.07
C ASP A 275 -7.73 3.80 13.26
N TYR A 276 -8.34 4.86 13.78
CA TYR A 276 -9.37 5.60 13.06
C TYR A 276 -8.87 6.24 11.78
N SER A 277 -7.65 6.82 11.79
CA SER A 277 -7.14 7.55 10.64
C SER A 277 -6.70 6.63 9.52
N PHE A 278 -6.04 5.51 9.81
CA PHE A 278 -5.58 4.57 8.79
C PHE A 278 -6.77 3.81 8.19
N PHE A 279 -7.65 3.30 9.03
CA PHE A 279 -8.85 2.62 8.57
C PHE A 279 -9.82 3.59 7.86
N GLY A 280 -10.00 4.82 8.36
CA GLY A 280 -10.82 5.83 7.68
C GLY A 280 -10.31 6.18 6.28
N ASN A 281 -8.98 6.29 6.08
CA ASN A 281 -8.40 6.50 4.75
C ASN A 281 -8.61 5.29 3.83
N SER A 282 -8.46 4.06 4.35
CA SER A 282 -8.69 2.86 3.54
C SER A 282 -10.14 2.74 3.05
N LEU A 283 -11.09 3.21 3.85
CA LEU A 283 -12.51 3.26 3.45
C LEU A 283 -12.75 4.24 2.29
N ILE A 284 -12.02 5.36 2.21
CA ILE A 284 -12.07 6.22 1.02
C ILE A 284 -11.51 5.47 -0.19
N ASP A 285 -10.40 4.73 -0.04
CA ASP A 285 -9.80 3.95 -1.12
C ASP A 285 -10.73 2.81 -1.58
N MET A 286 -11.45 2.17 -0.65
CA MET A 286 -12.52 1.19 -0.97
C MET A 286 -13.69 1.85 -1.73
N TYR A 287 -14.10 3.05 -1.35
CA TYR A 287 -15.11 3.81 -2.08
C TYR A 287 -14.65 4.15 -3.51
N GLU A 288 -13.45 4.67 -3.67
CA GLU A 288 -12.90 5.02 -4.99
C GLU A 288 -12.74 3.81 -5.92
N SER A 289 -12.62 2.60 -5.35
CA SER A 289 -12.50 1.35 -6.10
C SER A 289 -13.84 0.70 -6.47
N SER A 290 -14.92 1.00 -5.74
CA SER A 290 -16.23 0.36 -5.91
C SER A 290 -17.38 1.32 -6.18
N PHE A 291 -17.23 2.57 -5.75
CA PHE A 291 -18.29 3.58 -5.64
C PHE A 291 -19.44 3.19 -4.70
N ASP A 292 -19.21 2.23 -3.78
CA ASP A 292 -20.18 1.90 -2.74
C ASP A 292 -20.19 3.00 -1.65
N PRO A 293 -21.33 3.73 -1.49
CA PRO A 293 -21.43 4.85 -0.55
C PRO A 293 -21.17 4.46 0.89
N PHE A 294 -21.43 3.21 1.25
CA PHE A 294 -21.21 2.67 2.59
C PHE A 294 -19.80 3.00 3.12
N TYR A 295 -18.79 2.80 2.30
CA TYR A 295 -17.41 3.04 2.72
C TYR A 295 -17.12 4.52 3.00
N LEU A 296 -17.61 5.43 2.16
CA LEU A 296 -17.39 6.85 2.34
C LEU A 296 -18.15 7.40 3.58
N GLU A 297 -19.36 6.91 3.84
CA GLU A 297 -20.14 7.24 5.04
C GLU A 297 -19.45 6.76 6.32
N GLN A 298 -18.94 5.52 6.34
CA GLN A 298 -18.15 5.01 7.48
C GLN A 298 -16.88 5.81 7.70
N SER A 299 -16.18 6.16 6.62
CA SER A 299 -14.99 7.02 6.68
C SER A 299 -15.30 8.36 7.35
N ARG A 300 -16.39 9.01 6.95
CA ARG A 300 -16.85 10.27 7.55
C ARG A 300 -17.15 10.11 9.04
N ARG A 301 -17.85 9.05 9.42
CA ARG A 301 -18.15 8.75 10.85
C ARG A 301 -16.86 8.66 11.68
N PHE A 302 -15.83 7.99 11.20
CA PHE A 302 -14.55 7.89 11.90
C PHE A 302 -13.80 9.22 11.96
N ALA A 303 -13.90 10.06 10.93
CA ALA A 303 -13.36 11.41 10.95
C ALA A 303 -14.04 12.29 12.00
N ASP A 304 -15.36 12.19 12.14
CA ASP A 304 -16.11 12.92 13.16
C ASP A 304 -15.69 12.46 14.58
N ILE A 305 -15.54 11.16 14.82
CA ILE A 305 -15.00 10.62 16.09
C ILE A 305 -13.61 11.19 16.40
N LEU A 306 -12.72 11.26 15.40
CA LEU A 306 -11.39 11.86 15.57
C LEU A 306 -11.45 13.33 15.97
N VAL A 307 -12.29 14.11 15.29
CA VAL A 307 -12.43 15.55 15.56
C VAL A 307 -13.07 15.81 16.93
N GLU A 308 -14.04 15.03 17.31
CA GLU A 308 -14.76 15.21 18.58
C GLU A 308 -13.95 14.75 19.80
N ASN A 309 -13.26 13.61 19.67
CA ASN A 309 -12.64 12.97 20.84
C ASN A 309 -11.12 13.16 20.91
N PHE A 310 -10.42 13.22 19.77
CA PHE A 310 -8.95 13.20 19.77
C PHE A 310 -8.31 14.56 19.47
N LEU A 311 -9.03 15.54 18.92
CA LEU A 311 -8.47 16.86 18.63
C LEU A 311 -8.27 17.66 19.93
N GLU A 312 -7.00 18.00 20.22
CA GLU A 312 -6.64 18.78 21.39
C GLU A 312 -5.54 19.79 21.09
N LYS A 313 -5.78 21.06 21.40
CA LYS A 313 -4.79 22.16 21.24
C LYS A 313 -4.17 22.23 19.83
N GLY A 314 -4.99 21.95 18.79
CA GLY A 314 -4.55 22.01 17.40
C GLY A 314 -3.62 20.88 16.96
N ASN A 315 -3.73 19.71 17.57
CA ASN A 315 -3.12 18.44 17.17
C ASN A 315 -4.02 17.29 17.60
N PHE A 316 -3.84 16.12 17.00
CA PHE A 316 -4.50 14.92 17.50
C PHE A 316 -3.68 14.28 18.61
N ARG A 317 -4.32 13.90 19.70
CA ARG A 317 -3.70 13.05 20.73
C ARG A 317 -3.75 11.60 20.27
N GLN A 318 -2.75 10.82 20.66
CA GLN A 318 -2.65 9.43 20.24
C GLN A 318 -3.78 8.57 20.82
N SER A 319 -4.09 8.74 22.09
CA SER A 319 -5.04 7.90 22.83
C SER A 319 -5.90 8.71 23.79
N LEU A 320 -7.10 8.19 24.07
CA LEU A 320 -8.04 8.73 25.07
C LEU A 320 -7.77 8.16 26.47
N SER A 321 -6.95 7.12 26.60
CA SER A 321 -6.65 6.46 27.86
C SER A 321 -5.98 7.41 28.86
N LYS A 322 -6.51 7.46 30.07
CA LYS A 322 -5.93 8.20 31.20
C LYS A 322 -4.66 7.53 31.76
N ASN A 323 -4.41 6.29 31.40
CA ASN A 323 -3.25 5.50 31.88
C ASN A 323 -1.99 5.76 31.06
N ILE A 324 -2.07 6.53 29.96
CA ILE A 324 -0.90 6.91 29.17
C ILE A 324 -0.22 8.11 29.83
N VAL A 325 1.01 7.90 30.31
CA VAL A 325 1.80 8.93 31.01
C VAL A 325 2.17 10.08 30.08
N ILE A 326 2.48 9.78 28.80
CA ILE A 326 2.82 10.79 27.79
C ILE A 326 2.02 10.49 26.51
N ASN A 327 1.11 11.38 26.16
CA ASN A 327 0.42 11.34 24.87
C ASN A 327 1.36 11.95 23.83
N GLN A 328 2.05 11.08 23.08
CA GLN A 328 2.98 11.53 22.04
C GLN A 328 2.20 12.25 20.93
N ARG A 329 2.76 13.35 20.45
CA ARG A 329 2.26 14.12 19.30
C ARG A 329 3.25 13.98 18.17
N ASN A 330 3.48 12.73 17.73
CA ASN A 330 4.48 12.45 16.72
C ASN A 330 4.02 12.99 15.37
N SER A 331 4.83 13.87 14.78
CA SER A 331 4.63 14.42 13.45
C SER A 331 5.45 13.71 12.39
N MET A 332 6.48 12.96 12.78
CA MET A 332 7.38 12.27 11.87
C MET A 332 6.81 10.92 11.46
N ASP A 333 7.01 10.57 10.21
CA ASP A 333 6.83 9.22 9.73
C ASP A 333 7.95 8.34 10.30
N ASN A 334 7.59 7.11 10.68
CA ASN A 334 8.50 6.07 11.15
C ASN A 334 8.30 4.81 10.30
N ALA A 335 8.29 3.63 10.90
CA ALA A 335 7.91 2.39 10.21
C ALA A 335 6.47 2.45 9.66
N THR A 336 5.59 3.15 10.37
CA THR A 336 4.26 3.55 9.87
C THR A 336 4.17 5.06 9.68
N PRO A 337 3.29 5.54 8.80
CA PRO A 337 3.05 6.98 8.60
C PRO A 337 2.64 7.68 9.89
N SER A 338 2.95 8.96 10.01
CA SER A 338 2.50 9.79 11.14
C SER A 338 0.97 9.77 11.27
N TYR A 339 0.48 9.26 12.39
CA TYR A 339 -0.97 9.23 12.65
C TYR A 339 -1.59 10.63 12.61
N ASN A 340 -0.86 11.65 13.10
CA ASN A 340 -1.34 13.04 13.11
C ASN A 340 -1.60 13.55 11.68
N PHE A 341 -0.68 13.26 10.74
CA PHE A 341 -0.87 13.64 9.34
C PHE A 341 -1.77 12.67 8.57
N ARG A 342 -1.91 11.42 9.00
CA ARG A 342 -2.96 10.53 8.47
C ARG A 342 -4.37 10.98 8.87
N CYS A 343 -4.55 11.53 10.09
CA CYS A 343 -5.79 12.22 10.45
C CYS A 343 -6.05 13.44 9.53
N CYS A 344 -5.01 14.24 9.28
CA CYS A 344 -5.11 15.37 8.36
C CYS A 344 -5.46 14.93 6.93
N LEU A 345 -4.84 13.83 6.45
CA LEU A 345 -5.13 13.29 5.12
C LEU A 345 -6.59 12.83 5.00
N LEU A 346 -7.10 12.14 6.02
CA LEU A 346 -8.50 11.75 6.09
C LEU A 346 -9.43 12.96 6.02
N LEU A 347 -9.17 13.97 6.84
CA LEU A 347 -10.00 15.17 6.90
C LEU A 347 -9.96 15.97 5.60
N ILE A 348 -8.80 16.13 4.98
CA ILE A 348 -8.70 16.93 3.75
C ILE A 348 -9.37 16.22 2.57
N ARG A 349 -9.24 14.88 2.44
CA ARG A 349 -9.97 14.12 1.42
C ARG A 349 -11.48 14.25 1.63
N LEU A 350 -11.99 14.07 2.84
CA LEU A 350 -13.41 14.22 3.16
C LEU A 350 -13.91 15.66 3.01
N TYR A 351 -13.07 16.65 3.21
CA TYR A 351 -13.43 18.06 2.89
C TYR A 351 -13.83 18.18 1.42
N PHE A 352 -13.06 17.61 0.49
CA PHE A 352 -13.36 17.68 -0.93
C PHE A 352 -14.60 16.87 -1.34
N TYR A 353 -14.96 15.82 -0.58
CA TYR A 353 -16.21 15.09 -0.82
C TYR A 353 -17.44 15.84 -0.27
N PHE A 354 -17.37 16.36 0.96
CA PHE A 354 -18.54 16.81 1.72
C PHE A 354 -18.58 18.33 1.98
N ASP A 355 -17.58 19.09 1.58
CA ASP A 355 -17.42 20.52 1.83
C ASP A 355 -17.51 20.93 3.31
N VAL A 356 -17.06 20.09 4.23
CA VAL A 356 -17.05 20.36 5.66
C VAL A 356 -15.86 21.30 5.97
N LYS A 357 -16.09 22.61 6.00
CA LYS A 357 -15.07 23.65 6.20
C LYS A 357 -14.19 23.44 7.43
N LYS A 358 -14.78 22.97 8.53
CA LYS A 358 -14.08 22.67 9.77
C LYS A 358 -12.92 21.67 9.57
N TYR A 359 -13.06 20.69 8.68
CA TYR A 359 -11.99 19.73 8.38
C TYR A 359 -10.76 20.42 7.79
N LYS A 360 -10.97 21.29 6.80
CA LYS A 360 -9.90 22.08 6.17
C LYS A 360 -9.21 22.99 7.19
N GLU A 361 -9.97 23.72 8.00
CA GLU A 361 -9.44 24.64 9.04
C GLU A 361 -8.54 23.89 10.05
N ILE A 362 -8.94 22.69 10.48
CA ILE A 362 -8.14 21.83 11.36
C ILE A 362 -6.82 21.47 10.69
N VAL A 363 -6.86 21.01 9.43
CA VAL A 363 -5.68 20.60 8.68
C VAL A 363 -4.71 21.77 8.47
N GLU A 364 -5.20 22.92 8.05
CA GLU A 364 -4.39 24.13 7.90
C GLU A 364 -3.68 24.50 9.19
N LYS A 365 -4.40 24.45 10.31
CA LYS A 365 -3.85 24.76 11.63
C LYS A 365 -2.74 23.80 12.04
N ILE A 366 -2.93 22.50 11.82
CA ILE A 366 -1.92 21.48 12.14
C ILE A 366 -0.68 21.65 11.26
N LEU A 367 -0.84 21.85 9.96
CA LEU A 367 0.29 22.11 9.06
C LEU A 367 1.06 23.38 9.43
N GLN A 368 0.38 24.47 9.81
CA GLN A 368 1.02 25.68 10.31
C GLN A 368 1.85 25.41 11.58
N ASN A 369 1.31 24.63 12.52
CA ASN A 369 2.00 24.31 13.76
C ASN A 369 3.29 23.51 13.53
N HIS A 370 3.34 22.66 12.50
CA HIS A 370 4.48 21.79 12.19
C HIS A 370 5.32 22.28 10.99
N GLY A 371 4.96 23.36 10.34
CA GLY A 371 5.58 23.83 9.08
C GLY A 371 7.09 24.00 9.13
N LYS A 372 7.63 24.49 10.25
CA LYS A 372 9.09 24.62 10.46
C LYS A 372 9.75 23.23 10.43
N LEU A 373 9.25 22.28 11.21
CA LEU A 373 9.81 20.94 11.33
C LEU A 373 9.73 20.15 10.02
N ILE A 374 8.59 20.25 9.30
CA ILE A 374 8.41 19.65 7.98
C ILE A 374 9.46 20.20 7.00
N LYS A 375 9.71 21.51 7.01
CA LYS A 375 10.68 22.15 6.13
C LYS A 375 12.13 21.76 6.44
N GLU A 376 12.47 21.59 7.74
CA GLU A 376 13.80 21.19 8.19
C GLU A 376 14.09 19.70 7.93
N HIS A 377 13.05 18.84 7.98
CA HIS A 377 13.18 17.37 7.85
C HIS A 377 12.13 16.79 6.89
N PRO A 378 12.11 17.15 5.61
CA PRO A 378 11.06 16.74 4.68
C PRO A 378 10.99 15.23 4.46
N SER A 379 12.12 14.53 4.45
CA SER A 379 12.17 13.07 4.28
C SER A 379 11.53 12.28 5.43
N ALA A 380 11.41 12.89 6.62
CA ALA A 380 10.72 12.30 7.76
C ALA A 380 9.24 12.74 7.85
N HIS A 381 8.73 13.45 6.86
CA HIS A 381 7.37 14.02 6.87
C HIS A 381 6.64 13.82 5.54
N SER A 382 6.87 12.68 4.86
CA SER A 382 6.24 12.35 3.57
C SER A 382 4.71 12.47 3.64
N THR A 383 4.09 11.97 4.72
CA THR A 383 2.63 12.06 4.92
C THR A 383 2.17 13.52 5.04
N ALA A 384 2.93 14.38 5.73
CA ALA A 384 2.61 15.81 5.80
C ALA A 384 2.70 16.50 4.45
N LEU A 385 3.67 16.11 3.60
CA LEU A 385 3.83 16.63 2.25
C LEU A 385 2.66 16.21 1.35
N PHE A 386 2.13 14.98 1.49
CA PHE A 386 0.90 14.58 0.79
C PHE A 386 -0.29 15.48 1.18
N VAL A 387 -0.48 15.73 2.47
CA VAL A 387 -1.53 16.63 2.96
C VAL A 387 -1.34 18.06 2.43
N TYR A 388 -0.11 18.55 2.45
CA TYR A 388 0.23 19.88 1.93
C TYR A 388 -0.11 20.02 0.44
N ASN A 389 0.15 18.98 -0.36
CA ASN A 389 -0.16 19.02 -1.80
C ASN A 389 -1.68 19.05 -2.07
N TYR A 390 -2.51 18.34 -1.29
CA TYR A 390 -3.97 18.48 -1.37
C TYR A 390 -4.44 19.93 -1.11
N LEU A 391 -3.80 20.64 -0.18
CA LEU A 391 -4.17 22.02 0.13
C LEU A 391 -3.61 23.04 -0.87
N SER A 392 -2.34 22.90 -1.25
CA SER A 392 -1.62 23.94 -2.01
C SER A 392 -1.90 23.88 -3.50
N LYS A 393 -2.03 22.67 -4.07
CA LYS A 393 -2.29 22.47 -5.50
C LYS A 393 -3.77 22.20 -5.79
N GLY A 394 -4.54 21.78 -4.76
CA GLY A 394 -5.87 21.21 -4.90
C GLY A 394 -5.83 19.82 -5.58
N PRO A 395 -6.81 18.95 -5.33
CA PRO A 395 -6.93 17.69 -6.02
C PRO A 395 -7.49 17.85 -7.42
N LEU A 396 -7.24 16.85 -8.26
CA LEU A 396 -8.04 16.61 -9.46
C LEU A 396 -9.39 16.04 -9.03
N GLU A 397 -10.46 16.79 -9.18
CA GLU A 397 -11.81 16.34 -8.86
C GLU A 397 -12.48 15.76 -10.11
N VAL A 398 -12.85 14.47 -10.06
CA VAL A 398 -13.51 13.77 -11.16
C VAL A 398 -14.87 13.27 -10.74
N ALA A 399 -15.92 13.73 -11.41
CA ALA A 399 -17.26 13.22 -11.21
C ALA A 399 -17.72 12.41 -12.44
N ILE A 400 -18.08 11.14 -12.24
CA ILE A 400 -18.64 10.28 -13.27
C ILE A 400 -20.14 10.12 -13.05
N ILE A 401 -20.92 10.66 -13.97
CA ILE A 401 -22.38 10.58 -13.93
C ILE A 401 -22.81 9.47 -14.91
N ALA A 402 -23.24 8.35 -14.34
CA ALA A 402 -23.58 7.14 -15.09
C ALA A 402 -24.71 6.37 -14.41
N LYS A 403 -25.28 5.36 -15.10
CA LYS A 403 -26.27 4.43 -14.55
C LYS A 403 -25.62 3.17 -13.94
N SER A 404 -24.38 2.89 -14.30
CA SER A 404 -23.58 1.76 -13.82
C SER A 404 -22.16 2.22 -13.51
N SER A 405 -21.55 1.60 -12.50
CA SER A 405 -20.12 1.77 -12.18
C SER A 405 -19.23 1.23 -13.31
N GLU A 406 -19.68 0.19 -14.00
CA GLU A 406 -19.01 -0.38 -15.16
C GLU A 406 -19.37 0.45 -16.41
N ASN A 407 -18.49 1.34 -16.79
CA ASN A 407 -18.60 2.14 -18.00
C ASN A 407 -17.21 2.56 -18.48
N LYS A 408 -17.10 2.88 -19.77
CA LYS A 408 -15.82 3.21 -20.42
C LYS A 408 -15.08 4.41 -19.78
N LEU A 409 -15.79 5.37 -19.19
CA LEU A 409 -15.15 6.51 -18.55
C LEU A 409 -14.52 6.10 -17.21
N SER A 410 -15.12 5.15 -16.48
CA SER A 410 -14.52 4.57 -15.27
C SER A 410 -13.29 3.71 -15.60
N GLU A 411 -13.25 3.05 -16.77
CA GLU A 411 -12.08 2.30 -17.25
C GLU A 411 -10.90 3.25 -17.51
N VAL A 412 -11.12 4.38 -18.18
CA VAL A 412 -10.06 5.39 -18.41
C VAL A 412 -9.40 5.85 -17.12
N LEU A 413 -10.16 5.99 -16.02
CA LEU A 413 -9.58 6.35 -14.71
C LEU A 413 -8.59 5.30 -14.17
N LYS A 414 -8.78 4.02 -14.50
CA LYS A 414 -7.89 2.94 -14.05
C LYS A 414 -6.52 3.00 -14.74
N ASP A 415 -6.53 3.40 -16.02
CA ASP A 415 -5.35 3.40 -16.88
C ASP A 415 -4.41 4.60 -16.59
N HIS A 416 -4.87 5.57 -15.79
CA HIS A 416 -4.11 6.79 -15.49
C HIS A 416 -3.72 6.88 -14.03
N LEU A 417 -2.43 7.08 -13.76
CA LEU A 417 -1.96 7.46 -12.44
C LEU A 417 -2.27 8.95 -12.20
N LEU A 418 -3.23 9.20 -11.34
CA LEU A 418 -3.68 10.55 -10.98
C LEU A 418 -3.38 10.82 -9.51
N PRO A 419 -2.18 11.35 -9.18
CA PRO A 419 -1.87 11.76 -7.82
C PRO A 419 -2.86 12.83 -7.30
N TYR A 420 -3.19 12.74 -6.01
CA TYR A 420 -4.08 13.71 -5.34
C TYR A 420 -5.46 13.85 -6.02
N LYS A 421 -6.04 12.75 -6.52
CA LYS A 421 -7.39 12.75 -7.07
C LYS A 421 -8.47 12.63 -5.98
N ILE A 422 -9.66 13.12 -6.31
CA ILE A 422 -10.92 12.85 -5.62
C ILE A 422 -11.91 12.40 -6.69
N VAL A 423 -12.42 11.19 -6.58
CA VAL A 423 -13.32 10.62 -7.59
C VAL A 423 -14.66 10.31 -6.97
N ALA A 424 -15.73 10.78 -7.61
CA ALA A 424 -17.10 10.46 -7.22
C ALA A 424 -17.93 9.94 -8.39
N SER A 425 -18.88 9.07 -8.11
CA SER A 425 -19.82 8.57 -9.11
C SER A 425 -21.27 8.71 -8.65
N SER A 426 -22.15 9.08 -9.59
CA SER A 426 -23.61 9.18 -9.30
C SER A 426 -24.26 7.82 -8.99
N VAL A 427 -23.62 6.70 -9.33
CA VAL A 427 -24.13 5.36 -8.98
C VAL A 427 -24.12 5.10 -7.49
N SER A 428 -23.30 5.84 -6.73
CA SER A 428 -23.27 5.77 -5.27
C SER A 428 -24.58 6.21 -4.61
N GLY A 429 -25.39 7.03 -5.27
CA GLY A 429 -26.61 7.61 -4.68
C GLY A 429 -26.35 8.64 -3.58
N LEU A 430 -25.07 8.99 -3.31
CA LEU A 430 -24.70 10.01 -2.33
C LEU A 430 -25.07 11.42 -2.85
N ASP A 431 -25.60 12.23 -1.94
CA ASP A 431 -25.77 13.67 -2.19
C ASP A 431 -24.51 14.41 -1.69
N ILE A 432 -23.54 14.56 -2.57
CA ILE A 432 -22.29 15.28 -2.30
C ILE A 432 -22.05 16.38 -3.35
N PRO A 433 -21.43 17.50 -2.95
CA PRO A 433 -21.24 18.67 -3.83
C PRO A 433 -20.62 18.34 -5.19
N LEU A 434 -19.70 17.36 -5.22
CA LEU A 434 -19.02 16.98 -6.45
C LEU A 434 -19.94 16.42 -7.54
N ILE A 435 -21.11 15.84 -7.21
CA ILE A 435 -22.03 15.21 -8.17
C ILE A 435 -23.46 15.78 -8.18
N SER A 436 -23.88 16.54 -7.14
CA SER A 436 -25.28 16.92 -6.92
C SER A 436 -25.92 17.68 -8.08
N ASP A 437 -25.20 18.58 -8.74
CA ASP A 437 -25.71 19.42 -9.85
C ASP A 437 -25.37 18.86 -11.25
N LYS A 438 -24.76 17.69 -11.34
CA LYS A 438 -24.29 17.13 -12.59
C LYS A 438 -25.25 16.11 -13.19
N LYS A 439 -25.32 16.06 -14.52
CA LYS A 439 -26.25 15.19 -15.27
C LYS A 439 -25.56 14.48 -16.42
N MET A 440 -26.07 13.32 -16.78
CA MET A 440 -25.68 12.67 -18.02
C MET A 440 -26.11 13.52 -19.22
N LEU A 441 -25.19 13.75 -20.16
CA LEU A 441 -25.53 14.40 -21.42
C LEU A 441 -26.18 13.39 -22.39
N LYS A 442 -27.35 13.73 -22.90
CA LYS A 442 -28.11 12.86 -23.86
C LYS A 442 -28.24 11.42 -23.37
N ASN A 443 -28.33 11.19 -22.05
CA ASN A 443 -28.44 9.87 -21.45
C ASN A 443 -27.17 8.97 -21.64
N ILE A 444 -26.02 9.56 -21.90
CA ILE A 444 -24.71 8.90 -22.07
C ILE A 444 -23.89 9.15 -20.80
N PRO A 445 -23.10 8.17 -20.29
CA PRO A 445 -22.15 8.41 -19.21
C PRO A 445 -21.31 9.65 -19.47
N THR A 446 -21.17 10.49 -18.46
CA THR A 446 -20.54 11.81 -18.61
C THR A 446 -19.57 12.05 -17.48
N ALA A 447 -18.33 12.38 -17.79
CA ALA A 447 -17.31 12.79 -16.84
C ALA A 447 -17.25 14.32 -16.75
N TYR A 448 -17.04 14.81 -15.54
CA TYR A 448 -16.76 16.21 -15.23
C TYR A 448 -15.41 16.28 -14.53
N ILE A 449 -14.49 17.03 -15.08
CA ILE A 449 -13.20 17.34 -14.48
C ILE A 449 -13.29 18.72 -13.88
N CYS A 450 -13.06 18.80 -12.57
CA CYS A 450 -13.18 20.05 -11.83
C CYS A 450 -11.89 20.35 -11.04
N LYS A 451 -11.67 21.61 -10.76
CA LYS A 451 -10.67 22.09 -9.81
C LYS A 451 -11.27 23.25 -9.03
N ASP A 452 -11.17 23.20 -7.71
CA ASP A 452 -11.76 24.21 -6.83
C ASP A 452 -13.26 24.45 -7.15
N TYR A 453 -14.02 23.36 -7.40
CA TYR A 453 -15.44 23.36 -7.81
C TYR A 453 -15.73 24.01 -9.17
N VAL A 454 -14.73 24.44 -9.94
CA VAL A 454 -14.90 24.94 -11.31
C VAL A 454 -14.65 23.79 -12.27
N CYS A 455 -15.68 23.39 -13.02
CA CYS A 455 -15.60 22.26 -13.93
C CYS A 455 -15.33 22.70 -15.37
N LYS A 456 -14.51 21.93 -16.08
CA LYS A 456 -14.36 22.01 -17.55
C LYS A 456 -15.66 21.58 -18.24
N ASN A 457 -15.70 21.65 -19.57
CA ASN A 457 -16.82 21.13 -20.34
C ASN A 457 -16.99 19.62 -20.07
N PRO A 458 -18.23 19.15 -19.93
CA PRO A 458 -18.49 17.73 -19.67
C PRO A 458 -18.05 16.85 -20.85
N ILE A 459 -17.50 15.68 -20.54
CA ILE A 459 -16.86 14.75 -21.48
C ILE A 459 -17.67 13.45 -21.51
N THR A 460 -18.02 12.98 -22.71
CA THR A 460 -18.72 11.70 -22.94
C THR A 460 -17.87 10.70 -23.72
N ASP A 461 -16.74 11.15 -24.26
CA ASP A 461 -15.83 10.36 -25.08
C ASP A 461 -14.62 9.91 -24.23
N PRO A 462 -14.36 8.59 -24.12
CA PRO A 462 -13.24 8.07 -23.37
C PRO A 462 -11.87 8.56 -23.86
N ASP A 463 -11.68 8.71 -25.18
CA ASP A 463 -10.39 9.14 -25.75
C ASP A 463 -10.11 10.61 -25.42
N VAL A 464 -11.18 11.43 -25.35
CA VAL A 464 -11.06 12.83 -24.91
C VAL A 464 -10.74 12.90 -23.43
N LEU A 465 -11.34 12.03 -22.60
CA LEU A 465 -11.05 11.97 -21.16
C LEU A 465 -9.60 11.57 -20.90
N SER A 466 -9.10 10.56 -21.63
CA SER A 466 -7.69 10.13 -21.52
C SER A 466 -6.73 11.28 -21.82
N LYS A 467 -6.93 12.01 -22.91
CA LYS A 467 -6.10 13.16 -23.27
C LYS A 467 -6.16 14.30 -22.23
N GLU A 468 -7.31 14.51 -21.61
CA GLU A 468 -7.42 15.48 -20.53
C GLU A 468 -6.60 15.08 -19.30
N PHE A 469 -6.54 13.78 -18.96
CA PHE A 469 -5.69 13.30 -17.88
C PHE A 469 -4.20 13.39 -18.22
N GLU A 470 -3.79 13.02 -19.43
CA GLU A 470 -2.41 13.17 -19.91
C GLU A 470 -1.93 14.62 -19.85
N SER A 471 -2.82 15.57 -20.21
CA SER A 471 -2.49 17.00 -20.19
C SER A 471 -2.61 17.68 -18.83
N TYR A 472 -3.13 16.99 -17.82
CA TYR A 472 -3.41 17.64 -16.52
C TYR A 472 -2.14 18.00 -15.75
N TYR A 473 -1.10 17.19 -15.89
CA TYR A 473 0.19 17.40 -15.23
C TYR A 473 1.30 17.87 -16.22
N SER A 474 0.98 18.01 -17.51
CA SER A 474 1.91 18.54 -18.55
C SER A 474 1.96 20.11 -18.48
#